data_892d5619dd612281f6b410d01925eeb9
#
_entry.id   892d5619dd612281f6b410d01925eeb9
#
_cell.length_a   1.000
_cell.length_b   1.000
_cell.length_c   1.000
_cell.angle_alpha   90.00
_cell.angle_beta   90.00
_cell.angle_gamma   90.00
#
_symmetry.space_group_name_H-M   'P 1'
#
loop_
_entity.id
_entity.type
_entity.pdbx_description
1 polymer ?
#
loop_
_entity_poly.entity_id
_entity_poly.type
_entity_poly.pdbx_seq_one_letter_code
_entity_poly.pdbx_strand_id
1 'polypeptide(L)'
;PMINMHMPTVEGAKGAKPVLVFPEDGAPEGLQVQVLDAGDGPVVEAGDHIVCHYLGQTWNGRVFDNSYDRGRPLDFQIGVGAVIRGWDDGLVGQRVGSRVLLSIPSELGYGERGVPQAGIRGGDTLVFVTEILGVM
;
A
#
# COMPACT_ATOMS: atom_id res chain seq x y z
N PRO A 1 2.33 -21.30 -7.00
CA PRO A 1 1.61 -21.22 -5.75
C PRO A 1 0.47 -20.22 -5.80
N MET A 2 -0.41 -20.45 -4.91
CA MET A 2 -1.67 -19.72 -4.86
C MET A 2 -1.66 -18.66 -3.78
N ILE A 3 -0.51 -18.06 -3.58
CA ILE A 3 -0.30 -17.14 -2.46
C ILE A 3 -1.21 -15.94 -2.50
N ASN A 4 -1.63 -15.50 -3.69
CA ASN A 4 -2.41 -14.29 -3.82
C ASN A 4 -3.91 -14.54 -3.90
N MET A 5 -4.34 -15.77 -3.64
CA MET A 5 -5.76 -16.12 -3.70
C MET A 5 -6.59 -15.36 -2.67
N HIS A 6 -5.95 -14.93 -1.58
CA HIS A 6 -6.65 -14.26 -0.48
C HIS A 6 -6.49 -12.74 -0.52
N MET A 7 -5.88 -12.22 -1.56
CA MET A 7 -5.71 -10.79 -1.71
C MET A 7 -6.91 -10.16 -2.43
N PRO A 8 -7.22 -8.88 -2.15
CA PRO A 8 -8.26 -8.21 -2.91
C PRO A 8 -7.90 -8.12 -4.39
N THR A 9 -8.93 -8.02 -5.22
CA THR A 9 -8.79 -7.68 -6.63
C THR A 9 -8.79 -6.17 -6.75
N VAL A 10 -7.94 -5.64 -7.61
CA VAL A 10 -7.84 -4.19 -7.84
C VAL A 10 -8.45 -3.88 -9.20
N GLU A 11 -9.47 -3.02 -9.20
CA GLU A 11 -10.13 -2.56 -10.42
C GLU A 11 -9.69 -1.14 -10.72
N GLY A 12 -9.65 -0.81 -12.01
CA GLY A 12 -9.23 0.50 -12.48
C GLY A 12 -7.85 0.45 -13.09
N ALA A 13 -7.65 1.27 -14.11
CA ALA A 13 -6.39 1.32 -14.83
C ALA A 13 -5.32 2.01 -13.99
N LYS A 14 -4.07 1.67 -14.25
CA LYS A 14 -2.92 2.38 -13.69
C LYS A 14 -3.06 3.86 -14.00
N GLY A 15 -2.81 4.70 -12.99
CA GLY A 15 -2.97 6.15 -13.10
C GLY A 15 -4.33 6.65 -12.65
N ALA A 16 -5.34 5.78 -12.54
CA ALA A 16 -6.66 6.16 -12.05
C ALA A 16 -6.87 5.66 -10.62
N LYS A 17 -7.79 6.30 -9.90
CA LYS A 17 -8.14 5.89 -8.54
C LYS A 17 -8.63 4.45 -8.55
N PRO A 18 -7.96 3.54 -7.83
CA PRO A 18 -8.37 2.13 -7.85
C PRO A 18 -9.56 1.87 -6.94
N VAL A 19 -10.25 0.75 -7.21
CA VAL A 19 -11.29 0.22 -6.35
C VAL A 19 -10.86 -1.18 -5.93
N LEU A 20 -10.93 -1.47 -4.64
CA LEU A 20 -10.58 -2.78 -4.09
C LEU A 20 -11.84 -3.60 -3.92
N VAL A 21 -11.78 -4.84 -4.41
CA VAL A 21 -12.84 -5.83 -4.23
C VAL A 21 -12.26 -6.94 -3.36
N PHE A 22 -12.79 -7.07 -2.15
CA PHE A 22 -12.24 -8.00 -1.16
C PHE A 22 -12.83 -9.39 -1.33
N PRO A 23 -12.02 -10.44 -1.10
CA PRO A 23 -12.54 -11.79 -1.04
C PRO A 23 -13.36 -11.98 0.24
N GLU A 24 -14.08 -13.08 0.31
CA GLU A 24 -14.87 -13.40 1.52
C GLU A 24 -13.97 -13.83 2.67
N ASP A 25 -12.77 -14.28 2.36
CA ASP A 25 -11.80 -14.69 3.38
C ASP A 25 -11.37 -13.50 4.22
N GLY A 26 -10.92 -13.78 5.43
CA GLY A 26 -10.29 -12.76 6.26
C GLY A 26 -8.92 -12.37 5.74
N ALA A 27 -8.35 -11.36 6.38
CA ALA A 27 -7.04 -10.86 6.00
C ALA A 27 -5.97 -11.95 6.17
N PRO A 28 -4.99 -12.01 5.26
CA PRO A 28 -3.88 -12.94 5.41
C PRO A 28 -2.98 -12.54 6.57
N GLU A 29 -2.23 -13.50 7.08
CA GLU A 29 -1.23 -13.21 8.08
C GLU A 29 0.01 -12.60 7.42
N GLY A 30 0.67 -11.72 8.15
CA GLY A 30 1.92 -11.15 7.71
C GLY A 30 1.75 -10.15 6.57
N LEU A 31 2.86 -9.55 6.20
CA LEU A 31 2.91 -8.61 5.08
C LEU A 31 2.82 -9.39 3.77
N GLN A 32 1.88 -8.99 2.92
CA GLN A 32 1.75 -9.55 1.59
C GLN A 32 1.98 -8.44 0.58
N VAL A 33 2.79 -8.75 -0.43
CA VAL A 33 3.16 -7.78 -1.48
C VAL A 33 2.90 -8.44 -2.83
N GLN A 34 2.12 -7.77 -3.66
CA GLN A 34 1.81 -8.27 -4.99
C GLN A 34 2.06 -7.15 -6.01
N VAL A 35 2.94 -7.40 -6.96
CA VAL A 35 3.17 -6.44 -8.05
C VAL A 35 2.06 -6.63 -9.07
N LEU A 36 1.22 -5.59 -9.22
CA LEU A 36 0.11 -5.62 -10.16
C LEU A 36 0.58 -5.28 -11.58
N ASP A 37 1.43 -4.26 -11.67
CA ASP A 37 2.06 -3.84 -12.91
C ASP A 37 3.53 -3.61 -12.60
N ALA A 38 4.41 -4.27 -13.32
CA ALA A 38 5.84 -4.13 -13.11
C ALA A 38 6.36 -2.91 -13.87
N GLY A 39 7.02 -2.02 -13.14
CA GLY A 39 7.76 -0.93 -13.75
C GLY A 39 9.12 -1.38 -14.23
N ASP A 40 9.76 -0.55 -15.02
CA ASP A 40 11.10 -0.83 -15.54
C ASP A 40 12.11 0.26 -15.14
N GLY A 41 11.73 1.13 -14.23
CA GLY A 41 12.63 2.16 -13.72
C GLY A 41 13.62 1.64 -12.68
N PRO A 42 14.34 2.55 -12.03
CA PRO A 42 15.31 2.18 -11.00
C PRO A 42 14.65 1.43 -9.84
N VAL A 43 15.44 0.62 -9.15
CA VAL A 43 15.00 -0.06 -7.93
C VAL A 43 15.02 0.96 -6.79
N VAL A 44 13.93 0.98 -6.01
CA VAL A 44 13.83 1.83 -4.82
C VAL A 44 14.73 1.24 -3.73
N GLU A 45 15.57 2.10 -3.16
CA GLU A 45 16.49 1.71 -2.10
C GLU A 45 16.13 2.44 -0.81
N ALA A 46 16.49 1.85 0.32
CA ALA A 46 16.27 2.48 1.62
C ALA A 46 16.99 3.83 1.64
N GLY A 47 16.28 4.86 2.10
CA GLY A 47 16.79 6.24 2.12
C GLY A 47 16.37 7.07 0.93
N ASP A 48 15.86 6.44 -0.12
CA ASP A 48 15.37 7.18 -1.29
C ASP A 48 14.16 8.03 -0.94
N HIS A 49 14.06 9.19 -1.57
CA HIS A 49 12.87 10.04 -1.50
C HIS A 49 12.01 9.72 -2.71
N ILE A 50 10.86 9.10 -2.48
CA ILE A 50 10.01 8.60 -3.56
C ILE A 50 8.72 9.39 -3.65
N VAL A 51 8.11 9.35 -4.83
CA VAL A 51 6.86 10.03 -5.14
C VAL A 51 5.85 8.94 -5.52
N CYS A 52 4.71 8.91 -4.84
CA CYS A 52 3.71 7.85 -5.03
C CYS A 52 2.30 8.40 -5.10
N HIS A 53 1.48 7.82 -5.98
CA HIS A 53 0.03 7.84 -5.78
C HIS A 53 -0.36 6.59 -5.01
N TYR A 54 -1.37 6.71 -4.15
CA TYR A 54 -1.79 5.59 -3.33
C TYR A 54 -3.24 5.71 -2.89
N LEU A 55 -3.82 4.57 -2.58
CA LEU A 55 -5.11 4.47 -1.90
C LEU A 55 -4.96 3.47 -0.77
N GLY A 56 -5.41 3.84 0.43
CA GLY A 56 -5.38 2.99 1.61
C GLY A 56 -6.78 2.71 2.12
N GLN A 57 -7.03 1.47 2.49
CA GLN A 57 -8.33 0.99 2.93
C GLN A 57 -8.13 -0.08 3.99
N THR A 58 -8.96 -0.09 5.04
CA THR A 58 -8.92 -1.21 5.98
C THR A 58 -9.49 -2.44 5.31
N TRP A 59 -9.04 -3.63 5.75
CA TRP A 59 -9.49 -4.89 5.14
C TRP A 59 -11.01 -4.97 5.18
N ASN A 60 -11.62 -5.09 4.01
CA ASN A 60 -13.08 -5.16 3.82
C ASN A 60 -13.82 -4.00 4.48
N GLY A 61 -13.14 -2.88 4.66
CA GLY A 61 -13.67 -1.69 5.32
C GLY A 61 -13.69 -0.50 4.39
N ARG A 62 -13.37 0.67 4.92
CA ARG A 62 -13.52 1.93 4.21
C ARG A 62 -12.17 2.47 3.79
N VAL A 63 -12.16 3.21 2.66
CA VAL A 63 -11.01 3.99 2.25
C VAL A 63 -10.77 5.07 3.31
N PHE A 64 -9.55 5.11 3.86
CA PHE A 64 -9.22 6.11 4.89
C PHE A 64 -8.34 7.22 4.36
N ASP A 65 -7.67 7.00 3.23
CA ASP A 65 -6.80 8.03 2.66
C ASP A 65 -6.44 7.64 1.22
N ASN A 66 -6.29 8.66 0.37
CA ASN A 66 -5.77 8.42 -0.98
C ASN A 66 -5.30 9.75 -1.58
N SER A 67 -4.30 9.64 -2.44
CA SER A 67 -3.72 10.81 -3.10
C SER A 67 -4.53 11.26 -4.32
N TYR A 68 -5.34 10.37 -4.86
CA TYR A 68 -6.10 10.67 -6.09
C TYR A 68 -7.11 11.77 -5.84
N ASP A 69 -7.81 11.72 -4.71
CA ASP A 69 -8.82 12.74 -4.37
C ASP A 69 -8.17 14.09 -4.06
N ARG A 70 -6.93 14.09 -3.58
CA ARG A 70 -6.20 15.35 -3.37
C ARG A 70 -5.67 15.93 -4.66
N GLY A 71 -5.63 15.14 -5.74
CA GLY A 71 -5.14 15.59 -7.04
C GLY A 71 -3.64 15.74 -7.15
N ARG A 72 -2.88 15.17 -6.20
CA ARG A 72 -1.42 15.23 -6.26
C ARG A 72 -0.83 14.06 -5.49
N PRO A 73 0.35 13.55 -5.93
CA PRO A 73 1.02 12.47 -5.24
C PRO A 73 1.59 12.91 -3.91
N LEU A 74 1.92 11.92 -3.10
CA LEU A 74 2.65 12.10 -1.85
C LEU A 74 4.12 11.80 -2.10
N ASP A 75 5.01 12.62 -1.56
CA ASP A 75 6.45 12.32 -1.58
C ASP A 75 6.95 12.15 -0.15
N PHE A 76 7.87 11.24 0.03
CA PHE A 76 8.38 10.90 1.37
C PHE A 76 9.63 10.06 1.23
N GLN A 77 10.40 9.99 2.32
CA GLN A 77 11.61 9.16 2.36
C GLN A 77 11.22 7.74 2.81
N ILE A 78 11.67 6.74 2.07
CA ILE A 78 11.31 5.33 2.29
C ILE A 78 12.46 4.60 2.99
N GLY A 79 12.10 3.64 3.85
CA GLY A 79 13.08 2.74 4.45
C GLY A 79 13.77 3.30 5.69
N VAL A 80 13.28 4.40 6.25
CA VAL A 80 13.94 5.08 7.38
C VAL A 80 13.01 5.33 8.56
N GLY A 81 11.85 4.68 8.58
CA GLY A 81 10.88 4.84 9.68
C GLY A 81 10.05 6.09 9.61
N ALA A 82 10.03 6.79 8.48
CA ALA A 82 9.21 7.99 8.31
C ALA A 82 7.75 7.66 8.02
N VAL A 83 7.48 6.45 7.57
CA VAL A 83 6.13 5.94 7.25
C VAL A 83 5.94 4.60 7.98
N ILE A 84 4.73 4.05 7.91
CA ILE A 84 4.47 2.77 8.58
C ILE A 84 5.40 1.69 8.05
N ARG A 85 5.73 0.74 8.91
CA ARG A 85 6.75 -0.25 8.60
C ARG A 85 6.39 -1.11 7.39
N GLY A 86 5.10 -1.39 7.21
CA GLY A 86 4.67 -2.18 6.04
C GLY A 86 5.02 -1.51 4.71
N TRP A 87 5.04 -0.18 4.66
CA TRP A 87 5.51 0.55 3.49
C TRP A 87 7.02 0.45 3.35
N ASP A 88 7.77 0.67 4.44
CA ASP A 88 9.22 0.56 4.39
C ASP A 88 9.65 -0.83 3.93
N ASP A 89 9.02 -1.88 4.48
CA ASP A 89 9.37 -3.25 4.14
C ASP A 89 8.87 -3.65 2.75
N GLY A 90 7.71 -3.11 2.32
CA GLY A 90 7.06 -3.55 1.09
C GLY A 90 7.46 -2.78 -0.16
N LEU A 91 7.92 -1.54 -0.03
CA LEU A 91 8.23 -0.71 -1.19
C LEU A 91 9.72 -0.67 -1.51
N VAL A 92 10.60 -0.84 -0.53
CA VAL A 92 12.04 -0.98 -0.82
C VAL A 92 12.24 -2.24 -1.66
N GLY A 93 12.99 -2.09 -2.75
CA GLY A 93 13.22 -3.20 -3.68
C GLY A 93 12.29 -3.22 -4.88
N GLN A 94 11.23 -2.43 -4.85
CA GLN A 94 10.32 -2.33 -6.00
C GLN A 94 10.91 -1.36 -7.04
N ARG A 95 10.48 -1.51 -8.29
CA ARG A 95 10.94 -0.61 -9.35
C ARG A 95 10.01 0.56 -9.51
N VAL A 96 10.59 1.72 -9.82
CA VAL A 96 9.81 2.88 -10.24
C VAL A 96 8.99 2.51 -11.46
N GLY A 97 7.75 2.96 -11.49
CA GLY A 97 6.77 2.62 -12.50
C GLY A 97 5.87 1.46 -12.11
N SER A 98 6.19 0.76 -11.01
CA SER A 98 5.38 -0.35 -10.55
C SER A 98 4.13 0.12 -9.84
N ARG A 99 3.07 -0.69 -9.96
CA ARG A 99 1.87 -0.58 -9.15
C ARG A 99 1.82 -1.79 -8.26
N VAL A 100 1.78 -1.56 -6.95
CA VAL A 100 1.98 -2.60 -5.94
C VAL A 100 0.79 -2.64 -4.99
N LEU A 101 0.30 -3.85 -4.73
CA LEU A 101 -0.74 -4.10 -3.74
C LEU A 101 -0.08 -4.63 -2.48
N LEU A 102 -0.38 -3.99 -1.34
CA LEU A 102 0.20 -4.36 -0.05
C LEU A 102 -0.92 -4.68 0.92
N SER A 103 -0.84 -5.83 1.59
CA SER A 103 -1.68 -6.11 2.75
C SER A 103 -0.78 -6.08 3.97
N ILE A 104 -1.05 -5.17 4.89
CA ILE A 104 -0.17 -4.84 6.00
C ILE A 104 -0.87 -5.18 7.30
N PRO A 105 -0.37 -6.18 8.05
CA PRO A 105 -0.97 -6.51 9.34
C PRO A 105 -0.74 -5.37 10.33
N SER A 106 -1.55 -5.32 11.38
CA SER A 106 -1.54 -4.19 12.31
C SER A 106 -0.17 -3.96 12.95
N GLU A 107 0.59 -5.02 13.21
CA GLU A 107 1.91 -4.86 13.84
C GLU A 107 2.92 -4.14 12.93
N LEU A 108 2.65 -4.05 11.62
CA LEU A 108 3.46 -3.28 10.68
C LEU A 108 2.73 -2.02 10.22
N GLY A 109 1.56 -1.74 10.78
CA GLY A 109 0.75 -0.58 10.50
C GLY A 109 0.56 0.27 11.75
N TYR A 110 -0.68 0.38 12.21
CA TYR A 110 -1.01 1.24 13.35
C TYR A 110 -1.31 0.49 14.64
N GLY A 111 -1.00 -0.81 14.69
CA GLY A 111 -0.97 -1.61 15.90
C GLY A 111 -2.33 -1.70 16.60
N GLU A 112 -2.26 -1.94 17.91
CA GLU A 112 -3.46 -2.06 18.74
C GLU A 112 -4.14 -0.73 19.01
N ARG A 113 -3.42 0.37 18.81
CA ARG A 113 -3.98 1.71 19.02
C ARG A 113 -4.86 2.15 17.86
N GLY A 114 -4.47 1.79 16.62
CA GLY A 114 -5.14 2.27 15.44
C GLY A 114 -5.02 3.78 15.29
N VAL A 115 -5.90 4.33 14.46
CA VAL A 115 -6.06 5.78 14.27
C VAL A 115 -7.55 6.05 14.21
N PRO A 116 -8.24 6.15 15.36
CA PRO A 116 -9.70 6.23 15.39
C PRO A 116 -10.27 7.36 14.55
N GLN A 117 -9.61 8.53 14.55
CA GLN A 117 -10.08 9.67 13.77
C GLN A 117 -10.03 9.41 12.26
N ALA A 118 -9.25 8.44 11.82
CA ALA A 118 -9.19 8.04 10.41
C ALA A 118 -10.05 6.80 10.14
N GLY A 119 -10.72 6.26 11.16
CA GLY A 119 -11.53 5.07 11.02
C GLY A 119 -10.74 3.78 11.04
N ILE A 120 -9.49 3.81 11.51
CA ILE A 120 -8.64 2.63 11.65
C ILE A 120 -8.70 2.17 13.09
N ARG A 121 -9.23 0.97 13.29
CA ARG A 121 -9.35 0.39 14.63
C ARG A 121 -8.06 -0.33 15.00
N GLY A 122 -7.86 -0.54 16.31
CA GLY A 122 -6.76 -1.39 16.76
C GLY A 122 -6.88 -2.78 16.16
N GLY A 123 -5.76 -3.31 15.68
CA GLY A 123 -5.74 -4.63 15.07
C GLY A 123 -6.12 -4.67 13.60
N ASP A 124 -6.55 -3.56 13.00
CA ASP A 124 -6.96 -3.56 11.60
C ASP A 124 -5.79 -3.83 10.66
N THR A 125 -6.04 -4.70 9.68
CA THR A 125 -5.16 -4.86 8.54
C THR A 125 -5.43 -3.75 7.54
N LEU A 126 -4.37 -3.18 6.99
CA LEU A 126 -4.44 -2.10 6.01
C LEU A 126 -4.09 -2.64 4.64
N VAL A 127 -4.82 -2.20 3.62
CA VAL A 127 -4.53 -2.58 2.24
C VAL A 127 -4.23 -1.31 1.46
N PHE A 128 -3.09 -1.29 0.79
CA PHE A 128 -2.70 -0.16 -0.04
C PHE A 128 -2.48 -0.60 -1.48
N VAL A 129 -2.94 0.23 -2.40
CA VAL A 129 -2.50 0.18 -3.80
C VAL A 129 -1.58 1.39 -3.98
N THR A 130 -0.33 1.16 -4.35
CA THR A 130 0.67 2.23 -4.43
C THR A 130 1.29 2.20 -5.83
N GLU A 131 1.30 3.36 -6.47
CA GLU A 131 1.98 3.57 -7.75
C GLU A 131 3.23 4.38 -7.49
N ILE A 132 4.40 3.81 -7.77
CA ILE A 132 5.68 4.48 -7.55
C ILE A 132 6.01 5.28 -8.81
N LEU A 133 5.89 6.61 -8.71
CA LEU A 133 6.02 7.49 -9.87
C LEU A 133 7.47 7.86 -10.14
N GLY A 134 8.28 7.99 -9.10
CA GLY A 134 9.66 8.40 -9.28
C GLY A 134 10.44 8.44 -7.99
N VAL A 135 11.73 8.69 -8.14
CA VAL A 135 12.67 8.97 -7.05
C VAL A 135 13.18 10.39 -7.27
N MET A 136 13.17 11.17 -6.21
CA MET A 136 13.64 12.57 -6.29
C MET A 136 15.13 12.69 -6.02
#